data_50c03d4d6038e433cc0d4a83a8b21138
#
_entry.id   50c03d4d6038e433cc0d4a83a8b21138
#
_cell.length_a   1.000
_cell.length_b   1.000
_cell.length_c   1.000
_cell.angle_alpha   90.00
_cell.angle_beta   90.00
_cell.angle_gamma   90.00
#
_symmetry.space_group_name_H-M   'P 1'
#
loop_
_entity.id
_entity.type
_entity.pdbx_description
1 polymer ?
#
loop_
_entity_poly.entity_id
_entity_poly.type
_entity_poly.pdbx_seq_one_letter_code
_entity_poly.pdbx_strand_id
1 'polypeptide(L)'
;MGTIFFRFPLEIIKYILTKTGMFTSTVAEAGGFIRSRNDIDIPDIQLHFAPGMVVDHGRQQLWGTGISCHTCLLRPKSRGEVTLNSSSPLDDPK
;
A
#
# COMPACT_ATOMS: atom_id res chain seq x y z
N MET A 1 12.72 11.53 5.39
CA MET A 1 12.60 10.42 6.37
C MET A 1 13.42 10.66 7.65
N GLY A 2 14.56 11.32 7.60
CA GLY A 2 15.35 11.66 8.80
C GLY A 2 14.55 12.38 9.90
N THR A 3 13.70 13.32 9.54
CA THR A 3 12.85 14.08 10.48
C THR A 3 11.79 13.20 11.16
N ILE A 4 11.30 12.16 10.51
CA ILE A 4 10.30 11.23 11.07
C ILE A 4 10.95 10.35 12.14
N PHE A 5 12.15 9.85 11.89
CA PHE A 5 12.87 9.00 12.83
C PHE A 5 13.16 9.71 14.17
N PHE A 6 13.57 10.98 14.13
CA PHE A 6 13.81 11.77 15.35
C PHE A 6 12.53 12.13 16.10
N ARG A 7 11.38 12.18 15.43
CA ARG A 7 10.08 12.47 16.06
C ARG A 7 9.33 11.23 16.52
N PHE A 8 9.75 10.04 16.07
CA PHE A 8 9.07 8.80 16.36
C PHE A 8 8.83 8.56 17.87
N PRO A 9 9.80 8.74 18.78
CA PRO A 9 9.56 8.60 20.22
C PRO A 9 8.54 9.61 20.76
N LEU A 10 8.58 10.84 20.26
CA LEU A 10 7.64 11.89 20.66
C LEU A 10 6.20 11.57 20.19
N GLU A 11 6.06 11.03 19.00
CA GLU A 11 4.76 10.62 18.48
C GLU A 11 4.17 9.42 19.27
N ILE A 12 5.01 8.49 19.74
CA ILE A 12 4.58 7.41 20.64
C ILE A 12 4.05 7.98 21.95
N ILE A 13 4.82 8.88 22.60
CA ILE A 13 4.41 9.52 23.85
C ILE A 13 3.10 10.30 23.64
N LYS A 14 3.03 11.07 22.56
CA LYS A 14 1.82 11.80 22.19
C LYS A 14 0.62 10.86 22.04
N TYR A 15 0.78 9.75 21.32
CA TYR A 15 -0.28 8.78 21.15
C TYR A 15 -0.76 8.18 22.47
N ILE A 16 0.18 7.82 23.37
CA ILE A 16 -0.16 7.25 24.69
C ILE A 16 -0.95 8.25 25.52
N LEU A 17 -0.53 9.53 25.54
CA LEU A 17 -1.12 10.56 26.40
C LEU A 17 -2.43 11.15 25.83
N THR A 18 -2.50 11.35 24.53
CA THR A 18 -3.60 12.10 23.91
C THR A 18 -4.46 11.30 22.94
N LYS A 19 -4.04 10.08 22.60
CA LYS A 19 -4.66 9.23 21.57
C LYS A 19 -4.78 9.94 20.22
N THR A 20 -3.82 10.81 19.89
CA THR A 20 -3.75 11.56 18.64
C THR A 20 -2.37 11.41 17.98
N GLY A 21 -2.24 11.84 16.73
CA GLY A 21 -0.98 11.82 16.00
C GLY A 21 -0.89 10.69 15.00
N MET A 22 0.31 10.47 14.44
CA MET A 22 0.52 9.55 13.33
C MET A 22 0.17 8.09 13.62
N PHE A 23 0.19 7.68 14.90
CA PHE A 23 -0.18 6.32 15.30
C PHE A 23 -1.69 6.06 15.34
N THR A 24 -2.51 7.05 15.06
CA THR A 24 -3.97 6.88 14.84
C THR A 24 -4.31 6.58 13.39
N SER A 25 -3.35 6.75 12.48
CA SER A 25 -3.54 6.51 11.06
C SER A 25 -3.51 5.01 10.73
N THR A 26 -4.40 4.59 9.86
CA THR A 26 -4.40 3.25 9.25
C THR A 26 -3.45 3.15 8.06
N VAL A 27 -2.67 4.19 7.80
CA VAL A 27 -1.75 4.37 6.67
C VAL A 27 -2.49 4.65 5.35
N ALA A 28 -3.45 3.85 4.95
CA ALA A 28 -4.27 4.10 3.77
C ALA A 28 -5.56 4.84 4.19
N GLU A 29 -5.47 6.15 4.36
CA GLU A 29 -6.55 6.96 4.94
C GLU A 29 -7.61 7.40 3.94
N ALA A 30 -7.30 7.36 2.65
CA ALA A 30 -8.22 7.73 1.60
C ALA A 30 -8.16 6.73 0.45
N GLY A 31 -9.28 6.61 -0.25
CA GLY A 31 -9.38 5.74 -1.40
C GLY A 31 -10.65 6.00 -2.19
N GLY A 32 -10.81 5.28 -3.26
CA GLY A 32 -11.99 5.42 -4.11
C GLY A 32 -12.14 4.23 -5.05
N PHE A 33 -13.34 4.13 -5.60
CA PHE A 33 -13.68 3.15 -6.62
C PHE A 33 -14.18 3.89 -7.85
N ILE A 34 -13.58 3.60 -8.99
CA ILE A 34 -13.94 4.21 -10.26
C ILE A 34 -14.22 3.15 -11.32
N ARG A 35 -14.98 3.53 -12.32
CA ARG A 35 -15.23 2.71 -13.50
C ARG A 35 -14.21 3.06 -14.57
N SER A 36 -13.55 2.06 -15.14
CA SER A 36 -12.63 2.26 -16.27
C SER A 36 -13.35 2.68 -17.54
N ARG A 37 -14.65 2.37 -17.65
CA ARG A 37 -15.49 2.66 -18.80
C ARG A 37 -16.90 3.02 -18.36
N ASN A 38 -17.64 3.73 -19.19
CA ASN A 38 -19.01 4.17 -18.88
C ASN A 38 -20.06 3.07 -19.05
N ASP A 39 -19.72 1.99 -19.73
CA ASP A 39 -20.61 0.86 -20.06
C ASP A 39 -20.61 -0.25 -18.98
N ILE A 40 -19.91 -0.05 -17.88
CA ILE A 40 -19.91 -0.98 -16.74
C ILE A 40 -20.65 -0.37 -15.56
N ASP A 41 -21.48 -1.17 -14.92
CA ASP A 41 -22.30 -0.73 -13.79
C ASP A 41 -21.52 -0.67 -12.48
N ILE A 42 -20.57 -1.57 -12.31
CA ILE A 42 -19.82 -1.75 -11.07
C ILE A 42 -18.38 -1.26 -11.26
N PRO A 43 -17.86 -0.43 -10.36
CA PRO A 43 -16.46 -0.03 -10.40
C PRO A 43 -15.50 -1.22 -10.48
N ASP A 44 -14.50 -1.11 -11.31
CA ASP A 44 -13.50 -2.15 -11.56
C ASP A 44 -12.07 -1.70 -11.24
N ILE A 45 -11.91 -0.45 -10.84
CA ILE A 45 -10.63 0.11 -10.38
C ILE A 45 -10.79 0.61 -8.94
N GLN A 46 -9.86 0.23 -8.10
CA GLN A 46 -9.73 0.73 -6.74
C GLN A 46 -8.46 1.59 -6.61
N LEU A 47 -8.61 2.71 -5.92
CA LEU A 47 -7.52 3.62 -5.58
C LEU A 47 -7.27 3.58 -4.08
N HIS A 48 -5.99 3.53 -3.69
CA HIS A 48 -5.55 3.64 -2.31
C HIS A 48 -4.55 4.78 -2.19
N PHE A 49 -4.85 5.74 -1.34
CA PHE A 49 -3.93 6.83 -1.03
C PHE A 49 -3.28 6.59 0.33
N ALA A 50 -1.95 6.65 0.34
CA ALA A 50 -1.17 6.52 1.56
C ALA A 50 -0.21 7.70 1.72
N PRO A 51 -0.09 8.27 2.94
CA PRO A 51 0.91 9.29 3.24
C PRO A 51 2.29 8.65 3.32
N GLY A 52 3.04 8.69 2.24
CA GLY A 52 4.38 8.12 2.14
C GLY A 52 4.69 7.67 0.73
N MET A 53 5.97 7.55 0.45
CA MET A 53 6.45 7.00 -0.82
C MET A 53 6.68 5.50 -0.65
N VAL A 54 5.87 4.70 -1.34
CA VAL A 54 5.97 3.24 -1.35
C VAL A 54 6.36 2.77 -2.75
N VAL A 55 7.49 2.12 -2.85
CA VAL A 55 8.02 1.55 -4.10
C VAL A 55 8.37 0.09 -3.84
N ASP A 56 8.09 -0.75 -4.81
CA ASP A 56 8.37 -2.19 -4.77
C ASP A 56 7.87 -2.84 -3.46
N HIS A 57 6.59 -2.65 -3.16
CA HIS A 57 5.94 -3.19 -1.95
C HIS A 57 6.65 -2.81 -0.63
N GLY A 58 7.34 -1.68 -0.61
CA GLY A 58 8.09 -1.21 0.56
C GLY A 58 9.50 -1.80 0.70
N ARG A 59 9.95 -2.59 -0.26
CA ARG A 59 11.32 -3.15 -0.25
C ARG A 59 12.38 -2.09 -0.52
N GLN A 60 12.02 -1.03 -1.26
CA GLN A 60 12.91 0.09 -1.52
C GLN A 60 12.57 1.26 -0.62
N GLN A 61 13.57 1.76 0.09
CA GLN A 61 13.44 2.99 0.89
C GLN A 61 13.73 4.20 0.02
N LEU A 62 12.76 5.07 -0.11
CA LEU A 62 12.92 6.38 -0.72
C LEU A 62 13.10 7.45 0.35
N TRP A 63 14.04 8.36 0.13
CA TRP A 63 14.26 9.52 0.99
C TRP A 63 13.41 10.67 0.52
N GLY A 64 12.67 11.29 1.46
CA GLY A 64 11.84 12.45 1.16
C GLY A 64 10.44 12.33 1.75
N THR A 65 9.60 13.31 1.41
CA THR A 65 8.18 13.33 1.72
C THR A 65 7.37 13.20 0.44
N GLY A 66 6.31 12.44 0.50
CA GLY A 66 5.43 12.23 -0.66
C GLY A 66 4.18 11.47 -0.29
N ILE A 67 3.33 11.28 -1.25
CA ILE A 67 2.14 10.44 -1.19
C ILE A 67 2.23 9.36 -2.26
N SER A 68 1.63 8.21 -1.98
CA SER A 68 1.47 7.14 -2.96
C SER A 68 -0.01 6.97 -3.28
N CYS A 69 -0.31 6.82 -4.57
CA CYS A 69 -1.62 6.39 -5.04
C CYS A 69 -1.45 5.03 -5.73
N HIS A 70 -1.92 3.99 -5.09
CA HIS A 70 -1.92 2.64 -5.67
C HIS A 70 -3.23 2.41 -6.40
N THR A 71 -3.12 1.85 -7.61
CA THR A 71 -4.27 1.54 -8.46
C THR A 71 -4.36 0.03 -8.63
N CYS A 72 -5.50 -0.54 -8.30
CA CYS A 72 -5.76 -1.96 -8.39
C CYS A 72 -6.91 -2.26 -9.35
N LEU A 73 -6.70 -3.19 -10.29
CA LEU A 73 -7.78 -3.74 -11.10
C LEU A 73 -8.51 -4.83 -10.32
N LEU A 74 -9.79 -4.62 -10.03
CA LEU A 74 -10.58 -5.50 -9.17
C LEU A 74 -11.09 -6.78 -9.88
N ARG A 75 -11.26 -6.72 -11.20
CA ARG A 75 -11.83 -7.81 -12.01
C ARG A 75 -10.98 -8.13 -13.23
N PRO A 76 -9.74 -8.62 -13.04
CA PRO A 76 -8.89 -8.99 -14.16
C PRO A 76 -9.51 -10.18 -14.92
N LYS A 77 -9.47 -10.10 -16.24
CA LYS A 77 -9.93 -11.19 -17.12
C LYS A 77 -8.84 -12.22 -17.37
N SER A 78 -7.59 -11.86 -17.16
CA SER A 78 -6.45 -12.78 -17.28
C SER A 78 -6.61 -13.97 -16.35
N ARG A 79 -6.20 -15.13 -16.81
CA ARG A 79 -6.10 -16.36 -16.04
C ARG A 79 -4.70 -16.90 -16.18
N GLY A 80 -4.24 -17.56 -15.14
CA GLY A 80 -2.94 -18.20 -15.11
C GLY A 80 -2.95 -19.30 -14.04
N GLU A 81 -1.86 -20.00 -13.94
CA GLU A 81 -1.63 -21.01 -12.92
C GLU A 81 -0.27 -20.76 -12.24
N VAL A 82 -0.16 -21.22 -11.02
CA VAL A 82 1.11 -21.27 -10.29
C VAL A 82 1.43 -22.73 -10.05
N THR A 83 2.55 -23.19 -10.53
CA THR A 83 2.99 -24.58 -10.43
C THR A 83 4.34 -24.69 -9.75
N LEU A 84 4.67 -25.88 -9.25
CA LEU A 84 6.01 -26.14 -8.75
C LEU A 84 7.00 -26.20 -9.92
N ASN A 85 8.10 -25.48 -9.77
CA ASN A 85 9.18 -25.51 -10.76
C ASN A 85 10.07 -26.75 -10.63
N SER A 86 10.21 -27.24 -9.38
CA SER A 86 10.93 -28.47 -9.06
C SER A 86 10.42 -29.09 -7.75
N SER A 87 11.06 -30.18 -7.31
CA SER A 87 10.80 -30.78 -5.99
C SER A 87 11.55 -30.09 -4.85
N SER A 88 12.41 -29.12 -5.15
CA SER A 88 13.15 -28.36 -4.16
C SER A 88 12.26 -27.26 -3.56
N PRO A 89 12.12 -27.18 -2.21
CA PRO A 89 11.33 -26.13 -1.59
C PRO A 89 11.98 -24.74 -1.65
N LEU A 90 13.22 -24.66 -2.13
CA LEU A 90 13.99 -23.43 -2.26
C LEU A 90 13.87 -22.80 -3.67
N ASP A 91 13.30 -23.52 -4.61
CA ASP A 91 13.11 -23.02 -5.96
C ASP A 91 11.83 -22.20 -6.06
N ASP A 92 11.92 -21.06 -6.71
CA ASP A 92 10.76 -20.21 -6.95
C ASP A 92 9.68 -20.94 -7.77
N PRO A 93 8.41 -20.72 -7.49
CA PRO A 93 7.31 -21.28 -8.28
C PRO A 93 7.33 -20.72 -9.72
N LYS A 94 6.78 -21.50 -10.63
CA LYS A 94 6.64 -21.13 -12.05
C LYS A 94 5.33 -20.43 -12.31
#